data_ddbd6260c37bf87f3022c36e066e4b22
#
_entry.id   ddbd6260c37bf87f3022c36e066e4b22
#
_cell.length_a   1.000
_cell.length_b   1.000
_cell.length_c   1.000
_cell.angle_alpha   90.00
_cell.angle_beta   90.00
_cell.angle_gamma   90.00
#
_symmetry.space_group_name_H-M   'P 1'
#
loop_
_entity.id
_entity.type
_entity.pdbx_description
1 polymer ?
#
loop_
_entity_poly.entity_id
_entity_poly.type
_entity_poly.pdbx_seq_one_letter_code
_entity_poly.pdbx_strand_id
1 'polypeptide(L)'
;MLNTPTSARASLVVWHITDSALPTGAFSHSAGLETAVQAGEVVDAGSFLTWLRGYLRQATYGEALAVVLAHRVGSVEKLASLDELCFSTQTASEQRAAMRAMGKRMAKVARIIEPDDRLVVEYDAGLRERRYKGNPGIAAGLVLRAAGVDEHTAAAAYLMQ
;
A
#
# COMPACT_ATOMS: atom_id res chain seq x y z
N MET A 1 12.02 -24.84 0.83
CA MET A 1 12.63 -23.85 1.75
C MET A 1 11.72 -23.73 2.95
N LEU A 2 12.20 -24.03 4.16
CA LEU A 2 11.42 -23.87 5.40
C LEU A 2 11.21 -22.38 5.60
N ASN A 3 9.94 -21.94 5.63
CA ASN A 3 9.58 -20.57 5.99
C ASN A 3 10.13 -20.27 7.37
N THR A 4 11.04 -19.31 7.48
CA THR A 4 11.44 -18.76 8.78
C THR A 4 10.18 -18.20 9.44
N PRO A 5 9.84 -18.60 10.68
CA PRO A 5 8.63 -18.09 11.32
C PRO A 5 8.74 -16.56 11.45
N THR A 6 7.68 -15.87 11.02
CA THR A 6 7.56 -14.42 11.17
C THR A 6 7.76 -14.06 12.64
N SER A 7 8.63 -13.11 12.94
CA SER A 7 8.87 -12.70 14.33
C SER A 7 7.59 -12.11 14.94
N ALA A 8 7.44 -12.18 16.28
CA ALA A 8 6.30 -11.58 16.98
C ALA A 8 6.15 -10.08 16.63
N ARG A 9 7.28 -9.35 16.50
CA ARG A 9 7.28 -7.96 16.07
C ARG A 9 6.72 -7.80 14.65
N ALA A 10 7.18 -8.59 13.70
CA ALA A 10 6.70 -8.55 12.32
C ALA A 10 5.19 -8.85 12.25
N SER A 11 4.71 -9.84 13.02
CA SER A 11 3.28 -10.15 13.12
C SER A 11 2.46 -8.96 13.65
N LEU A 12 2.94 -8.28 14.70
CA LEU A 12 2.28 -7.09 15.25
C LEU A 12 2.24 -5.94 14.23
N VAL A 13 3.30 -5.73 13.46
CA VAL A 13 3.31 -4.71 12.40
C VAL A 13 2.32 -5.07 11.30
N VAL A 14 2.23 -6.34 10.88
CA VAL A 14 1.22 -6.80 9.92
C VAL A 14 -0.18 -6.51 10.46
N TRP A 15 -0.50 -6.90 11.69
CA TRP A 15 -1.81 -6.62 12.30
C TRP A 15 -2.13 -5.13 12.36
N HIS A 16 -1.14 -4.31 12.70
CA HIS A 16 -1.33 -2.87 12.74
C HIS A 16 -1.62 -2.28 11.35
N ILE A 17 -0.90 -2.73 10.33
CA ILE A 17 -1.09 -2.26 8.94
C ILE A 17 -2.44 -2.72 8.36
N THR A 18 -2.94 -3.90 8.74
CA THR A 18 -4.24 -4.43 8.28
C THR A 18 -5.43 -3.93 9.09
N ASP A 19 -5.21 -3.17 10.16
CA ASP A 19 -6.30 -2.62 10.98
C ASP A 19 -7.09 -1.56 10.20
N SER A 20 -8.39 -1.81 10.01
CA SER A 20 -9.31 -0.88 9.34
C SER A 20 -9.47 0.46 10.08
N ALA A 21 -9.12 0.53 11.38
CA ALA A 21 -9.09 1.75 12.16
C ALA A 21 -7.83 2.61 11.92
N LEU A 22 -6.85 2.10 11.15
CA LEU A 22 -5.65 2.84 10.83
C LEU A 22 -6.01 4.13 10.04
N PRO A 23 -5.59 5.32 10.48
CA PRO A 23 -6.06 6.58 9.92
C PRO A 23 -5.39 6.95 8.59
N THR A 24 -5.34 5.99 7.66
CA THR A 24 -4.79 6.17 6.30
C THR A 24 -5.82 6.75 5.34
N GLY A 25 -7.12 6.54 5.61
CA GLY A 25 -8.23 6.91 4.72
C GLY A 25 -8.52 5.87 3.63
N ALA A 26 -7.89 4.68 3.69
CA ALA A 26 -8.14 3.61 2.72
C ALA A 26 -9.59 3.10 2.81
N PHE A 27 -10.15 2.99 4.01
CA PHE A 27 -11.51 2.52 4.27
C PHE A 27 -12.61 3.32 3.54
N SER A 28 -12.38 4.58 3.19
CA SER A 28 -13.35 5.42 2.47
C SER A 28 -13.39 5.19 0.95
N HIS A 29 -12.60 4.26 0.44
CA HIS A 29 -12.52 3.99 -1.00
C HIS A 29 -13.00 2.57 -1.32
N SER A 30 -14.18 2.49 -1.97
CA SER A 30 -14.81 1.22 -2.36
C SER A 30 -14.14 0.53 -3.57
N ALA A 31 -13.09 1.12 -4.15
CA ALA A 31 -12.40 0.63 -5.36
C ALA A 31 -13.37 0.35 -6.55
N GLY A 32 -14.50 1.09 -6.61
CA GLY A 32 -15.51 0.94 -7.65
C GLY A 32 -16.64 -0.03 -7.31
N LEU A 33 -16.63 -0.70 -6.15
CA LEU A 33 -17.69 -1.62 -5.74
C LEU A 33 -19.05 -0.94 -5.66
N GLU A 34 -19.12 0.26 -5.07
CA GLU A 34 -20.38 1.01 -4.98
C GLU A 34 -20.98 1.30 -6.37
N THR A 35 -20.14 1.67 -7.32
CA THR A 35 -20.57 1.90 -8.71
C THR A 35 -21.10 0.61 -9.35
N ALA A 36 -20.43 -0.51 -9.14
CA ALA A 36 -20.86 -1.81 -9.67
C ALA A 36 -22.20 -2.27 -9.04
N VAL A 37 -22.40 -2.00 -7.74
CA VAL A 37 -23.68 -2.27 -7.06
C VAL A 37 -24.79 -1.38 -7.62
N GLN A 38 -24.55 -0.07 -7.78
CA GLN A 38 -25.52 0.87 -8.34
C GLN A 38 -25.88 0.55 -9.80
N ALA A 39 -24.91 0.06 -10.57
CA ALA A 39 -25.12 -0.37 -11.96
C ALA A 39 -25.86 -1.73 -12.08
N GLY A 40 -26.10 -2.43 -10.98
CA GLY A 40 -26.72 -3.76 -10.97
C GLY A 40 -25.78 -4.89 -11.43
N GLU A 41 -24.48 -4.63 -11.50
CA GLU A 41 -23.47 -5.63 -11.85
C GLU A 41 -23.14 -6.55 -10.66
N VAL A 42 -23.29 -6.04 -9.43
CA VAL A 42 -23.13 -6.79 -8.18
C VAL A 42 -24.45 -6.78 -7.43
N VAL A 43 -25.15 -7.91 -7.46
CA VAL A 43 -26.49 -8.08 -6.86
C VAL A 43 -26.57 -9.23 -5.87
N ASP A 44 -25.56 -10.11 -5.84
CA ASP A 44 -25.48 -11.28 -4.98
C ASP A 44 -24.02 -11.70 -4.69
N ALA A 45 -23.84 -12.76 -3.91
CA ALA A 45 -22.52 -13.28 -3.57
C ALA A 45 -21.72 -13.78 -4.78
N GLY A 46 -22.39 -14.32 -5.80
CA GLY A 46 -21.75 -14.83 -7.01
C GLY A 46 -21.17 -13.72 -7.87
N SER A 47 -21.97 -12.70 -8.15
CA SER A 47 -21.55 -11.49 -8.86
C SER A 47 -20.49 -10.70 -8.08
N PHE A 48 -20.63 -10.60 -6.75
CA PHE A 48 -19.59 -10.01 -5.90
C PHE A 48 -18.26 -10.77 -6.00
N LEU A 49 -18.27 -12.10 -5.95
CA LEU A 49 -17.05 -12.90 -6.11
C LEU A 49 -16.38 -12.69 -7.47
N THR A 50 -17.18 -12.53 -8.52
CA THR A 50 -16.68 -12.25 -9.87
C THR A 50 -16.01 -10.88 -9.92
N TRP A 51 -16.65 -9.85 -9.37
CA TRP A 51 -16.10 -8.52 -9.25
C TRP A 51 -14.79 -8.53 -8.43
N LEU A 52 -14.80 -9.18 -7.25
CA LEU A 52 -13.63 -9.27 -6.37
C LEU A 52 -12.42 -9.93 -7.04
N ARG A 53 -12.63 -10.98 -7.82
CA ARG A 53 -11.56 -11.60 -8.60
C ARG A 53 -10.97 -10.66 -9.65
N GLY A 54 -11.81 -9.85 -10.30
CA GLY A 54 -11.37 -8.79 -11.21
C GLY A 54 -10.54 -7.73 -10.51
N TYR A 55 -11.03 -7.24 -9.39
CA TYR A 55 -10.33 -6.26 -8.54
C TYR A 55 -8.96 -6.79 -8.08
N LEU A 56 -8.90 -7.98 -7.50
CA LEU A 56 -7.64 -8.56 -7.02
C LEU A 56 -6.62 -8.76 -8.17
N ARG A 57 -7.10 -9.15 -9.35
CA ARG A 57 -6.24 -9.28 -10.54
C ARG A 57 -5.66 -7.91 -10.95
N GLN A 58 -6.45 -6.85 -10.93
CA GLN A 58 -5.99 -5.49 -11.21
C GLN A 58 -5.02 -4.99 -10.12
N ALA A 59 -5.36 -5.18 -8.84
CA ALA A 59 -4.54 -4.75 -7.71
C ALA A 59 -3.14 -5.41 -7.70
N THR A 60 -3.03 -6.63 -8.25
CA THR A 60 -1.74 -7.34 -8.40
C THR A 60 -0.74 -6.55 -9.27
N TYR A 61 -1.22 -5.87 -10.32
CA TYR A 61 -0.38 -5.07 -11.21
C TYR A 61 -0.25 -3.60 -10.81
N GLY A 62 -1.02 -3.16 -9.82
CA GLY A 62 -1.02 -1.79 -9.31
C GLY A 62 -0.48 -1.70 -7.88
N GLU A 63 -1.39 -1.79 -6.93
CA GLU A 63 -1.11 -1.51 -5.53
C GLU A 63 -0.20 -2.53 -4.88
N ALA A 64 -0.45 -3.83 -5.09
CA ALA A 64 0.41 -4.88 -4.54
C ALA A 64 1.81 -4.86 -5.18
N LEU A 65 1.89 -4.54 -6.48
CA LEU A 65 3.18 -4.39 -7.15
C LEU A 65 3.99 -3.23 -6.54
N ALA A 66 3.36 -2.11 -6.21
CA ALA A 66 4.03 -0.99 -5.54
C ALA A 66 4.64 -1.41 -4.20
N VAL A 67 3.92 -2.24 -3.41
CA VAL A 67 4.44 -2.80 -2.15
C VAL A 67 5.66 -3.67 -2.39
N VAL A 68 5.60 -4.62 -3.34
CA VAL A 68 6.71 -5.53 -3.66
C VAL A 68 7.93 -4.76 -4.16
N LEU A 69 7.73 -3.81 -5.06
CA LEU A 69 8.83 -2.99 -5.58
C LEU A 69 9.48 -2.13 -4.48
N ALA A 70 8.66 -1.53 -3.59
CA ALA A 70 9.16 -0.77 -2.45
C ALA A 70 9.93 -1.66 -1.46
N HIS A 71 9.46 -2.88 -1.25
CA HIS A 71 10.16 -3.88 -0.42
C HIS A 71 11.57 -4.18 -0.95
N ARG A 72 11.76 -4.15 -2.26
CA ARG A 72 13.05 -4.41 -2.95
C ARG A 72 13.92 -3.17 -3.12
N VAL A 73 13.41 -1.97 -2.82
CA VAL A 73 14.17 -0.73 -2.96
C VAL A 73 15.38 -0.74 -2.01
N GLY A 74 16.56 -0.51 -2.56
CA GLY A 74 17.83 -0.46 -1.80
C GLY A 74 18.47 0.92 -1.74
N SER A 75 17.95 1.93 -2.46
CA SER A 75 18.52 3.28 -2.48
C SER A 75 17.47 4.38 -2.63
N VAL A 76 17.87 5.61 -2.27
CA VAL A 76 17.01 6.81 -2.37
C VAL A 76 16.65 7.11 -3.82
N GLU A 77 17.58 6.92 -4.74
CA GLU A 77 17.38 7.17 -6.18
C GLU A 77 16.33 6.21 -6.76
N LYS A 78 16.39 4.92 -6.38
CA LYS A 78 15.38 3.92 -6.77
C LYS A 78 14.02 4.20 -6.14
N LEU A 79 14.00 4.71 -4.90
CA LEU A 79 12.77 5.11 -4.22
C LEU A 79 12.09 6.27 -4.96
N ALA A 80 12.86 7.28 -5.38
CA ALA A 80 12.34 8.42 -6.16
C ALA A 80 11.79 7.97 -7.52
N SER A 81 12.49 7.09 -8.20
CA SER A 81 12.05 6.53 -9.49
C SER A 81 10.76 5.72 -9.34
N LEU A 82 10.63 4.95 -8.24
CA LEU A 82 9.42 4.17 -7.96
C LEU A 82 8.22 5.07 -7.66
N ASP A 83 8.42 6.13 -6.85
CA ASP A 83 7.36 7.07 -6.51
C ASP A 83 6.82 7.79 -7.75
N GLU A 84 7.71 8.24 -8.64
CA GLU A 84 7.33 8.86 -9.91
C GLU A 84 6.61 7.88 -10.84
N LEU A 85 7.08 6.62 -10.93
CA LEU A 85 6.42 5.58 -11.70
C LEU A 85 5.00 5.32 -11.20
N CYS A 86 4.82 5.10 -9.90
CA CYS A 86 3.50 4.87 -9.29
C CYS A 86 2.56 6.07 -9.52
N PHE A 87 3.08 7.30 -9.47
CA PHE A 87 2.29 8.49 -9.75
C PHE A 87 1.87 8.58 -11.23
N SER A 88 2.77 8.27 -12.15
CA SER A 88 2.54 8.36 -13.60
C SER A 88 1.53 7.34 -14.11
N THR A 89 1.38 6.20 -13.44
CA THR A 89 0.41 5.16 -13.82
C THR A 89 -1.04 5.50 -13.43
N GLN A 90 -1.26 6.49 -12.56
CA GLN A 90 -2.59 6.92 -12.18
C GLN A 90 -3.15 7.92 -13.19
N THR A 91 -4.20 7.54 -13.89
CA THR A 91 -4.78 8.37 -14.97
C THR A 91 -5.73 9.45 -14.45
N ALA A 92 -6.61 9.13 -13.51
CA ALA A 92 -7.60 10.07 -12.99
C ALA A 92 -7.00 11.04 -11.95
N SER A 93 -7.35 12.31 -12.01
CA SER A 93 -6.86 13.36 -11.10
C SER A 93 -7.28 13.13 -9.66
N GLU A 94 -8.52 12.68 -9.45
CA GLU A 94 -9.09 12.35 -8.14
C GLU A 94 -8.34 11.19 -7.50
N GLN A 95 -8.05 10.15 -8.29
CA GLN A 95 -7.28 8.99 -7.84
C GLN A 95 -5.86 9.39 -7.45
N ARG A 96 -5.18 10.24 -8.25
CA ARG A 96 -3.87 10.78 -7.88
C ARG A 96 -3.92 11.56 -6.57
N ALA A 97 -4.94 12.40 -6.37
CA ALA A 97 -5.11 13.18 -5.14
C ALA A 97 -5.33 12.28 -3.92
N ALA A 98 -6.21 11.26 -4.05
CA ALA A 98 -6.47 10.27 -3.00
C ALA A 98 -5.20 9.48 -2.63
N MET A 99 -4.49 8.94 -3.62
CA MET A 99 -3.24 8.20 -3.41
C MET A 99 -2.17 9.05 -2.69
N ARG A 100 -2.01 10.31 -3.09
CA ARG A 100 -1.09 11.24 -2.41
C ARG A 100 -1.47 11.49 -0.95
N ALA A 101 -2.76 11.66 -0.67
CA ALA A 101 -3.24 11.88 0.69
C ALA A 101 -3.04 10.64 1.57
N MET A 102 -3.41 9.45 1.06
CA MET A 102 -3.20 8.18 1.74
C MET A 102 -1.70 7.88 1.94
N GLY A 103 -0.88 8.10 0.90
CA GLY A 103 0.56 7.90 0.96
C GLY A 103 1.24 8.73 2.04
N LYS A 104 0.86 10.00 2.19
CA LYS A 104 1.36 10.87 3.27
C LYS A 104 0.96 10.37 4.67
N ARG A 105 -0.27 9.88 4.84
CA ARG A 105 -0.74 9.36 6.12
C ARG A 105 -0.03 8.05 6.47
N MET A 106 0.07 7.13 5.51
CA MET A 106 0.76 5.86 5.68
C MET A 106 2.26 6.06 5.98
N ALA A 107 2.93 7.00 5.32
CA ALA A 107 4.34 7.32 5.59
C ALA A 107 4.56 7.85 7.02
N LYS A 108 3.64 8.64 7.57
CA LYS A 108 3.68 9.05 8.99
C LYS A 108 3.54 7.86 9.93
N VAL A 109 2.63 6.94 9.64
CA VAL A 109 2.46 5.70 10.42
C VAL A 109 3.74 4.86 10.33
N ALA A 110 4.25 4.65 9.12
CA ALA A 110 5.51 3.94 8.89
C ALA A 110 6.66 4.54 9.69
N ARG A 111 6.77 5.86 9.74
CA ARG A 111 7.80 6.59 10.49
C ARG A 111 7.69 6.41 12.01
N ILE A 112 6.48 6.19 12.53
CA ILE A 112 6.26 5.89 13.95
C ILE A 112 6.69 4.45 14.27
N ILE A 113 6.35 3.50 13.39
CA ILE A 113 6.64 2.07 13.56
C ILE A 113 8.14 1.79 13.42
N GLU A 114 8.78 2.39 12.41
CA GLU A 114 10.20 2.20 12.05
C GLU A 114 10.94 3.54 12.02
N PRO A 115 11.19 4.13 13.21
CA PRO A 115 11.77 5.47 13.32
C PRO A 115 13.21 5.57 12.83
N ASP A 116 13.93 4.46 12.76
CA ASP A 116 15.36 4.43 12.44
C ASP A 116 15.67 3.83 11.05
N ASP A 117 14.64 3.30 10.33
CA ASP A 117 14.88 2.81 8.98
C ASP A 117 15.13 3.97 8.01
N ARG A 118 16.29 3.95 7.35
CA ARG A 118 16.76 5.02 6.46
C ARG A 118 15.75 5.37 5.36
N LEU A 119 15.14 4.39 4.70
CA LEU A 119 14.24 4.64 3.57
C LEU A 119 12.84 5.06 4.04
N VAL A 120 12.38 4.58 5.19
CA VAL A 120 11.14 5.06 5.82
C VAL A 120 11.30 6.53 6.22
N VAL A 121 12.40 6.88 6.88
CA VAL A 121 12.72 8.27 7.27
C VAL A 121 12.79 9.18 6.05
N GLU A 122 13.52 8.76 5.03
CA GLU A 122 13.70 9.51 3.78
C GLU A 122 12.37 9.73 3.06
N TYR A 123 11.52 8.70 2.98
CA TYR A 123 10.23 8.83 2.28
C TYR A 123 9.30 9.81 2.99
N ASP A 124 9.17 9.73 4.32
CA ASP A 124 8.36 10.67 5.10
C ASP A 124 8.89 12.11 4.98
N ALA A 125 10.21 12.31 5.09
CA ALA A 125 10.84 13.63 4.93
C ALA A 125 10.61 14.19 3.52
N GLY A 126 10.86 13.40 2.49
CA GLY A 126 10.70 13.80 1.09
C GLY A 126 9.26 14.12 0.72
N LEU A 127 8.27 13.46 1.33
CA LEU A 127 6.86 13.81 1.17
C LEU A 127 6.51 15.18 1.79
N ARG A 128 7.09 15.51 2.95
CA ARG A 128 6.93 16.84 3.59
C ARG A 128 7.56 17.94 2.75
N GLU A 129 8.72 17.68 2.20
CA GLU A 129 9.49 18.58 1.34
C GLU A 129 8.99 18.61 -0.12
N ARG A 130 7.96 17.84 -0.46
CA ARG A 130 7.39 17.70 -1.81
C ARG A 130 8.35 17.15 -2.87
N ARG A 131 9.39 16.44 -2.45
CA ARG A 131 10.30 15.70 -3.35
C ARG A 131 9.65 14.43 -3.90
N TYR A 132 8.71 13.84 -3.15
CA TYR A 132 7.91 12.70 -3.53
C TYR A 132 6.44 13.07 -3.70
N LYS A 133 5.73 12.31 -4.55
CA LYS A 133 4.30 12.50 -4.82
C LYS A 133 3.44 11.86 -3.73
N GLY A 134 3.80 10.66 -3.32
CA GLY A 134 3.15 9.87 -2.28
C GLY A 134 2.30 8.72 -2.80
N ASN A 135 2.61 7.52 -2.31
CA ASN A 135 1.87 6.29 -2.60
C ASN A 135 1.80 5.45 -1.30
N PRO A 136 0.60 4.98 -0.88
CA PRO A 136 0.47 4.21 0.36
C PRO A 136 1.13 2.83 0.27
N GLY A 137 1.12 2.18 -0.90
CA GLY A 137 1.81 0.90 -1.13
C GLY A 137 3.33 1.02 -0.97
N ILE A 138 3.94 2.15 -1.38
CA ILE A 138 5.37 2.39 -1.15
C ILE A 138 5.64 2.48 0.35
N ALA A 139 4.89 3.29 1.09
CA ALA A 139 5.08 3.44 2.53
C ALA A 139 4.88 2.12 3.28
N ALA A 140 3.86 1.33 2.90
CA ALA A 140 3.60 0.01 3.46
C ALA A 140 4.73 -0.98 3.15
N GLY A 141 5.20 -1.04 1.91
CA GLY A 141 6.31 -1.90 1.51
C GLY A 141 7.61 -1.61 2.27
N LEU A 142 7.93 -0.33 2.47
CA LEU A 142 9.11 0.08 3.23
C LEU A 142 9.01 -0.33 4.71
N VAL A 143 7.90 -0.07 5.39
CA VAL A 143 7.75 -0.37 6.81
C VAL A 143 7.68 -1.88 7.07
N LEU A 144 6.99 -2.63 6.21
CA LEU A 144 6.89 -4.10 6.34
C LEU A 144 8.25 -4.77 6.10
N ARG A 145 9.02 -4.29 5.11
CA ARG A 145 10.42 -4.73 4.92
C ARG A 145 11.26 -4.44 6.16
N ALA A 146 11.22 -3.23 6.68
CA ALA A 146 12.01 -2.83 7.86
C ALA A 146 11.64 -3.66 9.10
N ALA A 147 10.38 -4.06 9.23
CA ALA A 147 9.90 -4.97 10.28
C ALA A 147 10.29 -6.44 10.08
N GLY A 148 10.90 -6.80 8.94
CA GLY A 148 11.31 -8.17 8.63
C GLY A 148 10.18 -9.07 8.09
N VAL A 149 9.11 -8.48 7.57
CA VAL A 149 8.05 -9.21 6.86
C VAL A 149 8.53 -9.53 5.45
N ASP A 150 8.28 -10.74 4.97
CA ASP A 150 8.61 -11.11 3.58
C ASP A 150 7.70 -10.38 2.56
N GLU A 151 8.16 -10.27 1.32
CA GLU A 151 7.48 -9.46 0.30
C GLU A 151 6.08 -9.96 -0.09
N HIS A 152 5.85 -11.27 -0.05
CA HIS A 152 4.53 -11.84 -0.38
C HIS A 152 3.54 -11.57 0.73
N THR A 153 3.94 -11.78 1.98
CA THR A 153 3.15 -11.43 3.17
C THR A 153 2.88 -9.93 3.21
N ALA A 154 3.86 -9.08 2.87
CA ALA A 154 3.69 -7.63 2.82
C ALA A 154 2.65 -7.20 1.78
N ALA A 155 2.70 -7.76 0.56
CA ALA A 155 1.71 -7.49 -0.48
C ALA A 155 0.31 -7.97 -0.08
N ALA A 156 0.19 -9.20 0.47
CA ALA A 156 -1.08 -9.74 0.94
C ALA A 156 -1.69 -8.89 2.08
N ALA A 157 -0.88 -8.52 3.07
CA ALA A 157 -1.31 -7.65 4.18
C ALA A 157 -1.84 -6.30 3.68
N TYR A 158 -1.17 -5.69 2.71
CA TYR A 158 -1.62 -4.42 2.14
C TYR A 158 -2.97 -4.54 1.43
N LEU A 159 -3.22 -5.63 0.72
CA LEU A 159 -4.50 -5.87 0.03
C LEU A 159 -5.67 -6.20 0.98
N MET A 160 -5.40 -6.44 2.25
CA MET A 160 -6.41 -6.73 3.28
C MET A 160 -6.90 -5.49 4.03
N GLN A 161 -6.40 -4.30 3.71
CA GLN A 161 -6.80 -3.03 4.31
C GLN A 161 -8.23 -2.59 3.99
#